data_94b87463241459e3ef7eed7e3d15715c
#
_entry.id   94b87463241459e3ef7eed7e3d15715c
#
_cell.length_a   1.000
_cell.length_b   1.000
_cell.length_c   1.000
_cell.angle_alpha   90.00
_cell.angle_beta   90.00
_cell.angle_gamma   90.00
#
_symmetry.space_group_name_H-M   'P 1'
#
loop_
_entity.id
_entity.type
_entity.pdbx_description
1 polymer ?
#
loop_
_entity_poly.entity_id
_entity_poly.type
_entity_poly.pdbx_seq_one_letter_code
_entity_poly.pdbx_strand_id
1 'polypeptide(L)'
;RGEFSVSELTEILGQSQPRVSRHLKLLDDCGLLERFREQHWMFYRVAGDSEGGRLVRLLLEQLDAGDPALAGDFERMGRVLEVRTGRSVTGGADSGATESHDLVPLIAAELGKQGQDALFYFGVAPDEVLAGLGSRARRAVGMNPSRTVVQRARARLHSVGLNHCVLQRGELAALPHPSHSFDVAVVDRMLAAADRPAEALREVARVLRPSGRLIVVENFDSLDLRTPDSNPLELLRAWLSDAGLACDRLRPIDVVGAHLLLAVAAVEPEAVAA
;
A
#
# COMPACT_ATOMS: atom_id res chain seq x y z
N ARG A 1 13.66 -22.77 5.43
CA ARG A 1 12.27 -22.60 5.92
C ARG A 1 12.04 -21.12 6.11
N GLY A 2 11.51 -20.44 5.09
CA GLY A 2 11.25 -19.02 5.12
C GLY A 2 9.81 -18.72 4.74
N GLU A 3 9.34 -17.58 5.18
CA GLU A 3 8.07 -16.99 4.82
C GLU A 3 8.41 -15.77 3.97
N PHE A 4 7.85 -15.70 2.77
CA PHE A 4 8.17 -14.66 1.80
C PHE A 4 6.91 -14.06 1.22
N SER A 5 6.93 -12.76 0.99
CA SER A 5 5.89 -12.05 0.24
C SER A 5 6.03 -12.30 -1.27
N VAL A 6 4.99 -11.96 -2.04
CA VAL A 6 5.03 -12.06 -3.51
C VAL A 6 6.16 -11.23 -4.08
N SER A 7 6.36 -10.02 -3.58
CA SER A 7 7.43 -9.12 -4.04
C SER A 7 8.82 -9.71 -3.79
N GLU A 8 9.06 -10.24 -2.59
CA GLU A 8 10.32 -10.91 -2.24
C GLU A 8 10.57 -12.14 -3.14
N LEU A 9 9.54 -12.96 -3.37
CA LEU A 9 9.65 -14.13 -4.25
C LEU A 9 9.89 -13.72 -5.72
N THR A 10 9.31 -12.61 -6.16
CA THR A 10 9.55 -12.04 -7.50
C THR A 10 11.01 -11.65 -7.67
N GLU A 11 11.60 -10.99 -6.67
CA GLU A 11 13.00 -10.60 -6.65
C GLU A 11 13.93 -11.83 -6.57
N ILE A 12 13.63 -12.77 -5.69
CA ILE A 12 14.41 -14.01 -5.51
C ILE A 12 14.44 -14.83 -6.80
N LEU A 13 13.28 -15.02 -7.43
CA LEU A 13 13.15 -15.86 -8.62
C LEU A 13 13.54 -15.12 -9.92
N GLY A 14 13.69 -13.79 -9.90
CA GLY A 14 13.96 -12.99 -11.09
C GLY A 14 12.88 -13.12 -12.17
N GLN A 15 11.62 -13.34 -11.76
CA GLN A 15 10.49 -13.54 -12.65
C GLN A 15 9.49 -12.40 -12.52
N SER A 16 8.63 -12.23 -13.54
CA SER A 16 7.57 -11.23 -13.46
C SER A 16 6.54 -11.59 -12.39
N GLN A 17 6.06 -10.61 -11.67
CA GLN A 17 5.11 -10.78 -10.58
C GLN A 17 3.81 -11.50 -11.00
N PRO A 18 3.17 -11.21 -12.17
CA PRO A 18 1.99 -11.96 -12.59
C PRO A 18 2.24 -13.47 -12.74
N ARG A 19 3.47 -13.83 -13.13
CA ARG A 19 3.87 -15.24 -13.23
C ARG A 19 4.05 -15.87 -11.86
N VAL A 20 4.73 -15.16 -10.94
CA VAL A 20 4.95 -15.63 -9.58
C VAL A 20 3.62 -15.77 -8.84
N SER A 21 2.76 -14.74 -8.88
CA SER A 21 1.43 -14.76 -8.26
C SER A 21 0.57 -15.93 -8.74
N ARG A 22 0.56 -16.19 -10.06
CA ARG A 22 -0.18 -17.34 -10.62
C ARG A 22 0.33 -18.67 -10.09
N HIS A 23 1.65 -18.85 -10.01
CA HIS A 23 2.23 -20.07 -9.50
C HIS A 23 1.96 -20.24 -8.00
N LEU A 24 2.08 -19.16 -7.21
CA LEU A 24 1.79 -19.19 -5.78
C LEU A 24 0.32 -19.54 -5.52
N LYS A 25 -0.61 -18.98 -6.30
CA LYS A 25 -2.03 -19.33 -6.21
C LYS A 25 -2.26 -20.82 -6.49
N LEU A 26 -1.68 -21.38 -7.56
CA LEU A 26 -1.81 -22.81 -7.87
C LEU A 26 -1.24 -23.70 -6.76
N LEU A 27 -0.11 -23.32 -6.18
CA LEU A 27 0.52 -24.08 -5.10
C LEU A 27 -0.28 -23.99 -3.78
N ASP A 28 -0.90 -22.85 -3.49
CA ASP A 28 -1.83 -22.65 -2.38
C ASP A 28 -3.12 -23.45 -2.59
N ASP A 29 -3.73 -23.39 -3.78
CA ASP A 29 -4.94 -24.13 -4.14
C ASP A 29 -4.74 -25.67 -4.06
N CYS A 30 -3.52 -26.14 -4.32
CA CYS A 30 -3.14 -27.55 -4.18
C CYS A 30 -2.72 -27.94 -2.74
N GLY A 31 -2.72 -27.01 -1.79
CA GLY A 31 -2.31 -27.26 -0.40
C GLY A 31 -0.81 -27.53 -0.21
N LEU A 32 0.02 -27.16 -1.18
CA LEU A 32 1.49 -27.27 -1.10
C LEU A 32 2.12 -26.09 -0.37
N LEU A 33 1.51 -24.92 -0.50
CA LEU A 33 1.82 -23.72 0.25
C LEU A 33 0.65 -23.34 1.15
N GLU A 34 0.94 -22.55 2.16
CA GLU A 34 -0.03 -21.84 2.99
C GLU A 34 0.22 -20.37 2.82
N ARG A 35 -0.86 -19.61 2.57
CA ARG A 35 -0.82 -18.17 2.61
C ARG A 35 -1.37 -17.67 3.94
N PHE A 36 -0.74 -16.65 4.50
CA PHE A 36 -1.24 -15.98 5.69
C PHE A 36 -0.94 -14.49 5.62
N ARG A 37 -1.77 -13.73 6.30
CA ARG A 37 -1.66 -12.28 6.33
C ARG A 37 -0.95 -11.84 7.61
N GLU A 38 0.11 -11.05 7.44
CA GLU A 38 0.74 -10.35 8.55
C GLU A 38 0.69 -8.84 8.28
N GLN A 39 -0.08 -8.11 9.09
CA GLN A 39 -0.40 -6.69 8.88
C GLN A 39 -1.01 -6.42 7.49
N HIS A 40 -0.23 -5.83 6.58
CA HIS A 40 -0.63 -5.48 5.22
C HIS A 40 -0.04 -6.40 4.15
N TRP A 41 0.78 -7.38 4.55
CA TRP A 41 1.52 -8.27 3.65
C TRP A 41 0.91 -9.66 3.61
N MET A 42 0.88 -10.23 2.41
CA MET A 42 0.56 -11.64 2.21
C MET A 42 1.86 -12.42 2.08
N PHE A 43 2.04 -13.33 3.00
CA PHE A 43 3.19 -14.22 3.03
C PHE A 43 2.79 -15.63 2.62
N TYR A 44 3.73 -16.30 2.01
CA TYR A 44 3.63 -17.70 1.61
C TYR A 44 4.70 -18.51 2.32
N ARG A 45 4.32 -19.69 2.77
CA ARG A 45 5.23 -20.68 3.33
C ARG A 45 4.85 -22.08 2.86
N VAL A 46 5.78 -23.02 2.93
CA VAL A 46 5.46 -24.43 2.70
C VAL A 46 4.45 -24.88 3.76
N ALA A 47 3.37 -25.54 3.33
CA ALA A 47 2.32 -26.04 4.19
C ALA A 47 2.92 -27.04 5.23
N GLY A 48 2.83 -26.69 6.51
CA GLY A 48 3.54 -27.33 7.62
C GLY A 48 3.50 -28.87 7.65
N ASP A 49 2.81 -29.48 8.62
CA ASP A 49 2.68 -30.97 8.74
C ASP A 49 1.53 -31.54 7.94
N SER A 50 0.96 -30.77 7.01
CA SER A 50 -0.05 -31.22 6.06
C SER A 50 0.50 -32.29 5.09
N GLU A 51 -0.40 -33.00 4.41
CA GLU A 51 -0.03 -33.97 3.36
C GLU A 51 0.75 -33.25 2.21
N GLY A 52 0.30 -32.07 1.79
CA GLY A 52 0.98 -31.24 0.81
C GLY A 52 2.40 -30.83 1.26
N GLY A 53 2.57 -30.42 2.50
CA GLY A 53 3.88 -30.06 3.04
C GLY A 53 4.84 -31.25 3.13
N ARG A 54 4.34 -32.45 3.41
CA ARG A 54 5.16 -33.67 3.34
C ARG A 54 5.61 -33.99 1.92
N LEU A 55 4.71 -33.85 0.95
CA LEU A 55 5.03 -34.02 -0.47
C LEU A 55 6.11 -33.03 -0.93
N VAL A 56 5.98 -31.76 -0.57
CA VAL A 56 6.98 -30.72 -0.90
C VAL A 56 8.34 -31.11 -0.34
N ARG A 57 8.43 -31.55 0.91
CA ARG A 57 9.71 -31.98 1.51
C ARG A 57 10.35 -33.12 0.74
N LEU A 58 9.58 -34.15 0.39
CA LEU A 58 10.08 -35.25 -0.44
C LEU A 58 10.59 -34.82 -1.81
N LEU A 59 9.88 -33.88 -2.45
CA LEU A 59 10.31 -33.32 -3.75
C LEU A 59 11.60 -32.50 -3.61
N LEU A 60 11.72 -31.72 -2.54
CA LEU A 60 12.92 -30.89 -2.29
C LEU A 60 14.16 -31.75 -2.04
N GLU A 61 14.02 -32.95 -1.46
CA GLU A 61 15.13 -33.90 -1.27
C GLU A 61 15.68 -34.45 -2.59
N GLN A 62 14.90 -34.40 -3.68
CA GLN A 62 15.30 -34.83 -5.01
C GLN A 62 15.98 -33.74 -5.84
N LEU A 63 16.01 -32.50 -5.36
CA LEU A 63 16.65 -31.40 -6.07
C LEU A 63 18.17 -31.49 -5.93
N ASP A 64 18.88 -31.29 -7.04
CA ASP A 64 20.31 -31.18 -7.03
C ASP A 64 20.74 -29.83 -6.41
N ALA A 65 21.38 -29.90 -5.26
CA ALA A 65 21.91 -28.70 -4.56
C ALA A 65 22.96 -27.94 -5.39
N GLY A 66 23.54 -28.58 -6.42
CA GLY A 66 24.50 -28.00 -7.33
C GLY A 66 23.89 -27.30 -8.54
N ASP A 67 22.56 -27.24 -8.69
CA ASP A 67 21.91 -26.57 -9.80
C ASP A 67 22.25 -25.05 -9.80
N PRO A 68 22.86 -24.54 -10.89
CA PRO A 68 23.22 -23.12 -10.99
C PRO A 68 22.03 -22.15 -10.85
N ALA A 69 20.82 -22.57 -11.27
CA ALA A 69 19.60 -21.77 -11.12
C ALA A 69 19.24 -21.60 -9.64
N LEU A 70 19.30 -22.71 -8.88
CA LEU A 70 19.08 -22.68 -7.42
C LEU A 70 20.16 -21.85 -6.70
N ALA A 71 21.42 -21.96 -7.10
CA ALA A 71 22.51 -21.17 -6.53
C ALA A 71 22.27 -19.67 -6.72
N GLY A 72 21.82 -19.24 -7.89
CA GLY A 72 21.46 -17.86 -8.17
C GLY A 72 20.25 -17.38 -7.35
N ASP A 73 19.24 -18.25 -7.17
CA ASP A 73 18.06 -17.93 -6.34
C ASP A 73 18.46 -17.80 -4.87
N PHE A 74 19.32 -18.68 -4.35
CA PHE A 74 19.85 -18.58 -2.98
C PHE A 74 20.65 -17.32 -2.73
N GLU A 75 21.46 -16.87 -3.68
CA GLU A 75 22.21 -15.62 -3.57
C GLU A 75 21.27 -14.41 -3.51
N ARG A 76 20.24 -14.38 -4.37
CA ARG A 76 19.20 -13.34 -4.33
C ARG A 76 18.41 -13.39 -3.04
N MET A 77 18.03 -14.57 -2.56
CA MET A 77 17.37 -14.76 -1.28
C MET A 77 18.23 -14.24 -0.11
N GLY A 78 19.54 -14.47 -0.13
CA GLY A 78 20.47 -13.92 0.87
C GLY A 78 20.38 -12.41 0.93
N ARG A 79 20.43 -11.71 -0.22
CA ARG A 79 20.29 -10.26 -0.31
C ARG A 79 18.92 -9.77 0.22
N VAL A 80 17.83 -10.42 -0.14
CA VAL A 80 16.49 -10.09 0.37
C VAL A 80 16.43 -10.24 1.90
N LEU A 81 17.00 -11.30 2.45
CA LEU A 81 17.05 -11.52 3.90
C LEU A 81 17.97 -10.53 4.62
N GLU A 82 19.08 -10.10 4.02
CA GLU A 82 19.95 -9.05 4.56
C GLU A 82 19.22 -7.71 4.63
N VAL A 83 18.50 -7.34 3.59
CA VAL A 83 17.63 -6.16 3.57
C VAL A 83 16.56 -6.27 4.65
N ARG A 84 15.92 -7.43 4.79
CA ARG A 84 14.92 -7.71 5.83
C ARG A 84 15.51 -7.65 7.25
N THR A 85 16.71 -8.22 7.48
CA THR A 85 17.38 -8.22 8.79
C THR A 85 17.96 -6.85 9.15
N GLY A 86 18.50 -6.13 8.21
CA GLY A 86 18.91 -4.73 8.37
C GLY A 86 17.73 -3.82 8.72
N ARG A 87 16.53 -4.13 8.23
CA ARG A 87 15.26 -3.47 8.61
C ARG A 87 14.72 -3.94 9.96
N SER A 88 14.98 -5.18 10.37
CA SER A 88 14.46 -5.78 11.60
C SER A 88 15.18 -5.30 12.87
N VAL A 89 16.42 -4.84 12.77
CA VAL A 89 17.18 -4.28 13.93
C VAL A 89 16.62 -2.93 14.38
N THR A 90 15.83 -2.27 13.57
CA THR A 90 15.15 -0.98 13.88
C THR A 90 13.64 -1.10 14.04
N GLY A 91 13.14 -2.27 14.44
CA GLY A 91 11.72 -2.47 14.84
C GLY A 91 10.70 -2.16 13.75
N GLY A 92 10.02 -3.17 13.28
CA GLY A 92 8.77 -3.32 12.50
C GLY A 92 7.96 -2.13 11.90
N ALA A 93 8.60 -1.00 11.62
CA ALA A 93 7.96 0.23 11.17
C ALA A 93 8.62 0.85 9.92
N ASP A 94 9.73 0.28 9.41
CA ASP A 94 10.58 0.98 8.45
C ASP A 94 10.38 0.57 6.96
N SER A 95 9.68 -0.53 6.70
CA SER A 95 9.40 -0.92 5.29
C SER A 95 8.48 0.07 4.57
N GLY A 96 7.52 0.66 5.30
CA GLY A 96 6.66 1.74 4.76
C GLY A 96 7.41 3.05 4.54
N ALA A 97 8.49 3.27 5.25
CA ALA A 97 9.25 4.51 5.26
C ALA A 97 10.03 4.74 3.95
N THR A 98 10.78 3.75 3.49
CA THR A 98 11.57 3.86 2.25
C THR A 98 10.67 3.98 1.02
N GLU A 99 9.62 3.16 0.95
CA GLU A 99 8.62 3.20 -0.14
C GLU A 99 7.85 4.52 -0.16
N SER A 100 7.57 5.10 1.00
CA SER A 100 6.84 6.37 1.11
C SER A 100 7.69 7.58 0.73
N HIS A 101 9.00 7.54 0.97
CA HIS A 101 9.91 8.60 0.55
C HIS A 101 9.94 8.73 -0.98
N ASP A 102 9.94 7.61 -1.70
CA ASP A 102 9.90 7.58 -3.16
C ASP A 102 8.52 7.99 -3.72
N LEU A 103 7.44 7.86 -2.92
CA LEU A 103 6.10 8.30 -3.30
C LEU A 103 5.91 9.81 -3.24
N VAL A 104 6.64 10.51 -2.37
CA VAL A 104 6.50 11.97 -2.20
C VAL A 104 6.66 12.73 -3.50
N PRO A 105 7.69 12.50 -4.35
CA PRO A 105 7.83 13.17 -5.63
C PRO A 105 6.67 12.88 -6.59
N LEU A 106 6.15 11.65 -6.60
CA LEU A 106 5.05 11.24 -7.46
C LEU A 106 3.74 11.92 -7.05
N ILE A 107 3.41 11.90 -5.75
CA ILE A 107 2.25 12.60 -5.22
C ILE A 107 2.38 14.11 -5.46
N ALA A 108 3.58 14.67 -5.24
CA ALA A 108 3.87 16.08 -5.47
C ALA A 108 3.67 16.51 -6.93
N ALA A 109 4.00 15.64 -7.89
CA ALA A 109 3.79 15.87 -9.32
C ALA A 109 2.28 15.93 -9.65
N GLU A 110 1.47 15.08 -9.04
CA GLU A 110 0.00 15.08 -9.22
C GLU A 110 -0.66 16.31 -8.55
N LEU A 111 -0.10 16.81 -7.47
CA LEU A 111 -0.58 18.04 -6.82
C LEU A 111 -0.34 19.31 -7.66
N GLY A 112 0.64 19.28 -8.56
CA GLY A 112 1.02 20.43 -9.37
C GLY A 112 1.86 21.45 -8.59
N LYS A 113 2.04 22.63 -9.20
CA LYS A 113 2.92 23.70 -8.66
C LYS A 113 2.21 24.66 -7.69
N GLN A 114 0.88 24.67 -7.68
CA GLN A 114 0.11 25.55 -6.80
C GLN A 114 0.08 25.02 -5.38
N GLY A 115 0.24 25.92 -4.40
CA GLY A 115 0.06 25.59 -2.99
C GLY A 115 -1.40 25.24 -2.70
N GLN A 116 -1.63 24.33 -1.75
CA GLN A 116 -2.94 23.92 -1.30
C GLN A 116 -3.30 24.66 0.01
N ASP A 117 -4.57 25.02 0.20
CA ASP A 117 -4.98 25.57 1.48
C ASP A 117 -5.04 24.49 2.55
N ALA A 118 -5.63 23.33 2.23
CA ALA A 118 -5.79 22.24 3.16
C ALA A 118 -5.52 20.86 2.51
N LEU A 119 -4.54 20.15 3.05
CA LEU A 119 -4.14 18.78 2.66
C LEU A 119 -4.61 17.79 3.73
N PHE A 120 -5.25 16.73 3.32
CA PHE A 120 -5.55 15.57 4.14
C PHE A 120 -4.71 14.36 3.70
N TYR A 121 -4.15 13.63 4.63
CA TYR A 121 -3.43 12.38 4.38
C TYR A 121 -3.93 11.29 5.31
N PHE A 122 -4.30 10.16 4.74
CA PHE A 122 -4.62 8.94 5.49
C PHE A 122 -3.76 7.79 4.95
N GLY A 123 -2.83 7.27 5.74
CA GLY A 123 -1.93 6.28 5.20
C GLY A 123 -0.90 5.71 6.16
N VAL A 124 -0.04 4.85 5.63
CA VAL A 124 0.91 4.03 6.40
C VAL A 124 2.09 4.83 6.97
N ALA A 125 2.50 5.93 6.33
CA ALA A 125 3.67 6.71 6.73
C ALA A 125 3.38 8.23 6.77
N PRO A 126 2.52 8.69 7.71
CA PRO A 126 2.08 10.09 7.74
C PRO A 126 3.21 11.08 8.04
N ASP A 127 4.24 10.68 8.75
CA ASP A 127 5.42 11.51 9.04
C ASP A 127 6.23 11.82 7.80
N GLU A 128 6.47 10.83 6.94
CA GLU A 128 7.30 11.00 5.75
C GLU A 128 6.58 11.79 4.66
N VAL A 129 5.34 11.39 4.37
CA VAL A 129 4.56 12.06 3.34
C VAL A 129 4.27 13.51 3.74
N LEU A 130 3.91 13.77 5.00
CA LEU A 130 3.68 15.13 5.46
C LEU A 130 4.98 15.94 5.61
N ALA A 131 6.13 15.30 5.90
CA ALA A 131 7.41 16.00 5.86
C ALA A 131 7.74 16.50 4.44
N GLY A 132 7.42 15.70 3.43
CA GLY A 132 7.67 16.06 2.03
C GLY A 132 6.63 17.00 1.39
N LEU A 133 5.36 16.90 1.81
CA LEU A 133 4.24 17.63 1.20
C LEU A 133 3.69 18.75 2.08
N GLY A 134 3.92 18.69 3.40
CA GLY A 134 3.29 19.62 4.35
C GLY A 134 3.62 21.09 4.10
N SER A 135 4.83 21.39 3.61
CA SER A 135 5.22 22.76 3.24
C SER A 135 4.44 23.34 2.05
N ARG A 136 3.74 22.49 1.29
CA ARG A 136 2.90 22.90 0.15
C ARG A 136 1.47 23.27 0.55
N ALA A 137 1.09 23.05 1.80
CA ALA A 137 -0.23 23.33 2.32
C ALA A 137 -0.16 24.30 3.49
N ARG A 138 -1.13 25.21 3.60
CA ARG A 138 -1.26 26.08 4.78
C ARG A 138 -1.66 25.29 6.02
N ARG A 139 -2.46 24.24 5.83
CA ARG A 139 -2.89 23.30 6.85
C ARG A 139 -2.75 21.90 6.31
N ALA A 140 -2.09 21.03 7.04
CA ALA A 140 -1.99 19.61 6.71
C ALA A 140 -2.49 18.75 7.88
N VAL A 141 -3.32 17.77 7.58
CA VAL A 141 -3.85 16.83 8.56
C VAL A 141 -3.50 15.41 8.12
N GLY A 142 -2.79 14.70 8.98
CA GLY A 142 -2.54 13.27 8.79
C GLY A 142 -3.36 12.43 9.75
N MET A 143 -3.83 11.28 9.28
CA MET A 143 -4.52 10.31 10.12
C MET A 143 -4.02 8.89 9.89
N ASN A 144 -4.05 8.11 10.95
CA ASN A 144 -3.78 6.67 10.91
C ASN A 144 -4.53 5.99 12.07
N PRO A 145 -5.05 4.74 11.93
CA PRO A 145 -5.74 4.03 13.01
C PRO A 145 -4.80 3.62 14.15
N SER A 146 -3.51 3.45 13.88
CA SER A 146 -2.52 3.05 14.88
C SER A 146 -2.05 4.22 15.75
N ARG A 147 -2.27 4.09 17.07
CA ARG A 147 -1.77 5.06 18.07
C ARG A 147 -0.25 5.22 18.02
N THR A 148 0.46 4.11 17.82
CA THR A 148 1.94 4.09 17.79
C THR A 148 2.47 4.87 16.58
N VAL A 149 1.86 4.66 15.39
CA VAL A 149 2.22 5.39 14.18
C VAL A 149 2.00 6.90 14.38
N VAL A 150 0.84 7.28 14.90
CA VAL A 150 0.50 8.70 15.15
C VAL A 150 1.46 9.34 16.14
N GLN A 151 1.82 8.65 17.23
CA GLN A 151 2.77 9.19 18.23
C GLN A 151 4.17 9.39 17.65
N ARG A 152 4.70 8.39 16.94
CA ARG A 152 6.00 8.46 16.27
C ARG A 152 6.03 9.60 15.25
N ALA A 153 5.02 9.66 14.41
CA ALA A 153 4.92 10.66 13.37
C ALA A 153 4.81 12.10 13.94
N ARG A 154 4.10 12.31 15.03
CA ARG A 154 4.07 13.62 15.74
C ARG A 154 5.46 14.05 16.19
N ALA A 155 6.20 13.13 16.84
CA ALA A 155 7.54 13.43 17.32
C ALA A 155 8.46 13.84 16.16
N ARG A 156 8.39 13.13 15.02
CA ARG A 156 9.22 13.41 13.84
C ARG A 156 8.85 14.75 13.18
N LEU A 157 7.56 15.03 12.95
CA LEU A 157 7.13 16.30 12.35
C LEU A 157 7.50 17.49 13.24
N HIS A 158 7.39 17.35 14.55
CA HIS A 158 7.82 18.39 15.49
C HIS A 158 9.34 18.62 15.40
N SER A 159 10.15 17.55 15.31
CA SER A 159 11.62 17.67 15.23
C SER A 159 12.12 18.36 13.94
N VAL A 160 11.32 18.31 12.86
CA VAL A 160 11.61 19.00 11.58
C VAL A 160 10.88 20.34 11.44
N GLY A 161 10.23 20.82 12.50
CA GLY A 161 9.62 22.16 12.54
C GLY A 161 8.27 22.31 11.83
N LEU A 162 7.61 21.20 11.44
CA LEU A 162 6.32 21.23 10.73
C LEU A 162 5.13 21.30 11.70
N ASN A 163 5.08 22.36 12.50
CA ASN A 163 4.06 22.54 13.55
C ASN A 163 2.64 22.80 13.03
N HIS A 164 2.47 23.15 11.75
CA HIS A 164 1.17 23.30 11.09
C HIS A 164 0.58 21.96 10.60
N CYS A 165 1.35 20.86 10.70
CA CYS A 165 0.88 19.51 10.39
C CYS A 165 0.28 18.89 11.64
N VAL A 166 -1.01 18.59 11.60
CA VAL A 166 -1.76 17.97 12.71
C VAL A 166 -1.91 16.49 12.45
N LEU A 167 -1.54 15.65 13.43
CA LEU A 167 -1.72 14.21 13.33
C LEU A 167 -2.79 13.73 14.29
N GLN A 168 -3.71 12.90 13.79
CA GLN A 168 -4.85 12.38 14.54
C GLN A 168 -4.96 10.87 14.38
N ARG A 169 -5.47 10.22 15.41
CA ARG A 169 -5.90 8.82 15.29
C ARG A 169 -7.34 8.80 14.79
N GLY A 170 -7.65 7.90 13.86
CA GLY A 170 -9.02 7.72 13.38
C GLY A 170 -9.12 6.67 12.30
N GLU A 171 -10.36 6.40 11.88
CA GLU A 171 -10.72 5.44 10.85
C GLU A 171 -11.13 6.18 9.58
N LEU A 172 -10.78 5.60 8.40
CA LEU A 172 -11.07 6.21 7.11
C LEU A 172 -12.58 6.30 6.83
N ALA A 173 -13.35 5.34 7.34
CA ALA A 173 -14.81 5.30 7.17
C ALA A 173 -15.60 6.28 8.07
N ALA A 174 -14.91 6.99 8.98
CA ALA A 174 -15.55 7.92 9.91
C ALA A 174 -14.60 9.09 10.23
N LEU A 175 -14.49 10.03 9.30
CA LEU A 175 -13.57 11.16 9.41
C LEU A 175 -14.15 12.26 10.32
N PRO A 176 -13.44 12.68 11.38
CA PRO A 176 -13.93 13.71 12.31
C PRO A 176 -13.75 15.14 11.74
N HIS A 177 -14.03 15.32 10.47
CA HIS A 177 -13.89 16.59 9.77
C HIS A 177 -15.20 17.00 9.10
N PRO A 178 -15.53 18.30 9.05
CA PRO A 178 -16.69 18.79 8.31
C PRO A 178 -16.58 18.49 6.82
N SER A 179 -17.71 18.47 6.14
CA SER A 179 -17.74 18.40 4.68
C SER A 179 -16.99 19.60 4.06
N HIS A 180 -16.39 19.39 2.90
CA HIS A 180 -15.71 20.44 2.12
C HIS A 180 -14.57 21.15 2.88
N SER A 181 -13.79 20.39 3.65
CA SER A 181 -12.71 20.91 4.50
C SER A 181 -11.34 20.90 3.82
N PHE A 182 -11.16 20.10 2.78
CA PHE A 182 -9.85 19.87 2.16
C PHE A 182 -9.87 20.08 0.65
N ASP A 183 -8.78 20.63 0.12
CA ASP A 183 -8.56 20.78 -1.32
C ASP A 183 -8.02 19.51 -1.94
N VAL A 184 -7.20 18.79 -1.16
CA VAL A 184 -6.59 17.54 -1.56
C VAL A 184 -6.66 16.53 -0.44
N ALA A 185 -6.99 15.30 -0.80
CA ALA A 185 -6.84 14.13 0.05
C ALA A 185 -5.88 13.12 -0.59
N VAL A 186 -5.05 12.50 0.23
CA VAL A 186 -4.20 11.38 -0.16
C VAL A 186 -4.56 10.19 0.70
N VAL A 187 -4.90 9.06 0.07
CA VAL A 187 -5.13 7.78 0.74
C VAL A 187 -4.04 6.82 0.27
N ASP A 188 -3.20 6.37 1.20
CA ASP A 188 -1.99 5.63 0.90
C ASP A 188 -2.00 4.25 1.54
N ARG A 189 -2.21 3.21 0.73
CA ARG A 189 -2.15 1.77 1.07
C ARG A 189 -3.07 1.37 2.23
N MET A 190 -4.29 1.90 2.27
CA MET A 190 -5.25 1.65 3.34
C MET A 190 -6.59 1.08 2.86
N LEU A 191 -6.89 1.14 1.55
CA LEU A 191 -8.19 0.70 1.03
C LEU A 191 -8.29 -0.82 0.92
N ALA A 192 -7.22 -1.49 0.51
CA ALA A 192 -7.21 -2.96 0.43
C ALA A 192 -7.45 -3.63 1.80
N ALA A 193 -7.11 -2.95 2.89
CA ALA A 193 -7.34 -3.44 4.25
C ALA A 193 -8.70 -3.02 4.84
N ALA A 194 -9.42 -2.07 4.21
CA ALA A 194 -10.69 -1.59 4.71
C ALA A 194 -11.81 -2.62 4.48
N ASP A 195 -12.70 -2.82 5.46
CA ASP A 195 -13.84 -3.73 5.29
C ASP A 195 -14.79 -3.26 4.18
N ARG A 196 -14.98 -1.95 4.07
CA ARG A 196 -15.88 -1.29 3.12
C ARG A 196 -15.18 -0.13 2.39
N PRO A 197 -14.35 -0.41 1.38
CA PRO A 197 -13.54 0.61 0.70
C PRO A 197 -14.37 1.74 0.07
N ALA A 198 -15.48 1.42 -0.57
CA ALA A 198 -16.35 2.42 -1.19
C ALA A 198 -16.99 3.36 -0.14
N GLU A 199 -17.37 2.87 1.06
CA GLU A 199 -17.86 3.73 2.14
C GLU A 199 -16.75 4.64 2.68
N ALA A 200 -15.54 4.09 2.84
CA ALA A 200 -14.38 4.86 3.24
C ALA A 200 -14.05 5.97 2.23
N LEU A 201 -14.14 5.69 0.94
CA LEU A 201 -13.95 6.68 -0.12
C LEU A 201 -15.08 7.72 -0.16
N ARG A 202 -16.34 7.37 0.16
CA ARG A 202 -17.44 8.37 0.31
C ARG A 202 -17.16 9.36 1.43
N GLU A 203 -16.59 8.90 2.55
CA GLU A 203 -16.16 9.80 3.62
C GLU A 203 -15.04 10.74 3.17
N VAL A 204 -14.09 10.25 2.37
CA VAL A 204 -13.08 11.11 1.77
C VAL A 204 -13.69 12.10 0.79
N ALA A 205 -14.61 11.66 -0.07
CA ALA A 205 -15.35 12.55 -0.98
C ALA A 205 -16.14 13.63 -0.22
N ARG A 206 -16.78 13.28 0.89
CA ARG A 206 -17.52 14.22 1.74
C ARG A 206 -16.64 15.34 2.29
N VAL A 207 -15.43 15.03 2.73
CA VAL A 207 -14.53 16.04 3.31
C VAL A 207 -13.77 16.84 2.25
N LEU A 208 -13.73 16.37 1.01
CA LEU A 208 -13.17 17.13 -0.11
C LEU A 208 -14.11 18.25 -0.54
N ARG A 209 -13.55 19.39 -0.93
CA ARG A 209 -14.27 20.48 -1.58
C ARG A 209 -14.78 20.05 -2.96
N PRO A 210 -15.81 20.68 -3.53
CA PRO A 210 -16.36 20.33 -4.85
C PRO A 210 -15.31 20.33 -5.98
N SER A 211 -14.23 21.13 -5.87
CA SER A 211 -13.09 21.15 -6.79
C SER A 211 -11.89 20.38 -6.23
N GLY A 212 -12.09 19.67 -5.14
CA GLY A 212 -11.04 18.94 -4.42
C GLY A 212 -10.61 17.69 -5.17
N ARG A 213 -9.36 17.30 -4.96
CA ARG A 213 -8.74 16.18 -5.65
C ARG A 213 -8.36 15.09 -4.66
N LEU A 214 -8.66 13.85 -5.02
CA LEU A 214 -8.21 12.64 -4.32
C LEU A 214 -7.04 12.02 -5.08
N ILE A 215 -5.99 11.67 -4.34
CA ILE A 215 -4.92 10.81 -4.82
C ILE A 215 -4.97 9.52 -3.99
N VAL A 216 -5.12 8.40 -4.66
CA VAL A 216 -5.06 7.07 -4.05
C VAL A 216 -3.77 6.40 -4.50
N VAL A 217 -3.03 5.91 -3.54
CA VAL A 217 -1.93 4.97 -3.78
C VAL A 217 -2.31 3.66 -3.10
N GLU A 218 -2.30 2.56 -3.84
CA GLU A 218 -2.65 1.26 -3.27
C GLU A 218 -1.72 0.17 -3.79
N ASN A 219 -1.52 -0.85 -2.99
CA ASN A 219 -0.68 -1.98 -3.37
C ASN A 219 -1.44 -2.89 -4.33
N PHE A 220 -0.86 -3.12 -5.52
CA PHE A 220 -1.45 -3.97 -6.55
C PHE A 220 -1.74 -5.37 -6.04
N ASP A 221 -0.77 -5.98 -5.35
CA ASP A 221 -0.89 -7.35 -4.84
C ASP A 221 -1.98 -7.47 -3.76
N SER A 222 -2.11 -6.46 -2.91
CA SER A 222 -3.13 -6.44 -1.86
C SER A 222 -4.54 -6.37 -2.46
N LEU A 223 -4.72 -5.67 -3.57
CA LEU A 223 -5.98 -5.60 -4.31
C LEU A 223 -6.28 -6.92 -5.05
N ASP A 224 -5.28 -7.51 -5.71
CA ASP A 224 -5.40 -8.78 -6.43
C ASP A 224 -5.82 -9.92 -5.49
N LEU A 225 -5.23 -9.95 -4.28
CA LEU A 225 -5.56 -10.92 -3.25
C LEU A 225 -6.96 -10.74 -2.65
N ARG A 226 -7.48 -9.51 -2.65
CA ARG A 226 -8.82 -9.22 -2.13
C ARG A 226 -9.91 -9.78 -3.03
N THR A 227 -9.71 -9.74 -4.33
CA THR A 227 -10.64 -10.24 -5.35
C THR A 227 -9.88 -10.94 -6.47
N PRO A 228 -9.49 -12.20 -6.27
CA PRO A 228 -8.61 -12.93 -7.20
C PRO A 228 -9.13 -13.05 -8.64
N ASP A 229 -10.44 -12.91 -8.81
CA ASP A 229 -11.11 -13.02 -10.12
C ASP A 229 -11.37 -11.65 -10.79
N SER A 230 -10.94 -10.55 -10.14
CA SER A 230 -11.15 -9.18 -10.63
C SER A 230 -9.82 -8.50 -10.93
N ASN A 231 -9.80 -7.67 -11.97
CA ASN A 231 -8.65 -6.84 -12.26
C ASN A 231 -8.52 -5.73 -11.20
N PRO A 232 -7.37 -5.60 -10.50
CA PRO A 232 -7.16 -4.57 -9.47
C PRO A 232 -7.45 -3.14 -9.92
N LEU A 233 -7.20 -2.81 -11.21
CA LEU A 233 -7.51 -1.49 -11.76
C LEU A 233 -9.04 -1.28 -11.86
N GLU A 234 -9.77 -2.28 -12.32
CA GLU A 234 -11.22 -2.24 -12.42
C GLU A 234 -11.87 -2.17 -11.04
N LEU A 235 -11.33 -2.92 -10.10
CA LEU A 235 -11.79 -2.92 -8.71
C LEU A 235 -11.64 -1.52 -8.07
N LEU A 236 -10.46 -0.92 -8.18
CA LEU A 236 -10.23 0.42 -7.64
C LEU A 236 -11.10 1.47 -8.33
N ARG A 237 -11.29 1.35 -9.64
CA ARG A 237 -12.18 2.24 -10.41
C ARG A 237 -13.64 2.10 -9.96
N ALA A 238 -14.11 0.87 -9.72
CA ALA A 238 -15.44 0.61 -9.22
C ALA A 238 -15.66 1.25 -7.84
N TRP A 239 -14.72 1.09 -6.91
CA TRP A 239 -14.83 1.73 -5.59
C TRP A 239 -14.86 3.26 -5.66
N LEU A 240 -14.08 3.86 -6.56
CA LEU A 240 -14.10 5.31 -6.78
C LEU A 240 -15.46 5.76 -7.33
N SER A 241 -15.96 5.06 -8.36
CA SER A 241 -17.27 5.35 -8.94
C SER A 241 -18.42 5.19 -7.93
N ASP A 242 -18.41 4.11 -7.15
CA ASP A 242 -19.41 3.87 -6.09
C ASP A 242 -19.37 4.94 -4.99
N ALA A 243 -18.25 5.62 -4.85
CA ALA A 243 -18.07 6.73 -3.91
C ALA A 243 -18.43 8.11 -4.50
N GLY A 244 -18.87 8.21 -5.76
CA GLY A 244 -19.15 9.46 -6.45
C GLY A 244 -17.88 10.25 -6.81
N LEU A 245 -16.80 9.53 -7.13
CA LEU A 245 -15.52 10.09 -7.50
C LEU A 245 -15.18 9.75 -8.96
N ALA A 246 -15.10 10.75 -9.81
CA ALA A 246 -14.65 10.60 -11.18
C ALA A 246 -13.16 10.31 -11.21
N CYS A 247 -12.78 9.15 -11.76
CA CYS A 247 -11.39 8.76 -11.89
C CYS A 247 -10.77 9.36 -13.14
N ASP A 248 -9.98 10.43 -12.99
CA ASP A 248 -9.29 11.10 -14.11
C ASP A 248 -8.13 10.30 -14.65
N ARG A 249 -7.40 9.62 -13.76
CA ARG A 249 -6.20 8.86 -14.08
C ARG A 249 -6.05 7.66 -13.15
N LEU A 250 -5.71 6.52 -13.72
CA LEU A 250 -5.39 5.31 -12.97
C LEU A 250 -4.28 4.58 -13.71
N ARG A 251 -3.15 4.38 -13.07
CA ARG A 251 -1.97 3.74 -13.67
C ARG A 251 -1.16 2.95 -12.65
N PRO A 252 -0.52 1.87 -13.06
CA PRO A 252 0.51 1.24 -12.25
C PRO A 252 1.73 2.16 -12.11
N ILE A 253 2.39 2.09 -10.99
CA ILE A 253 3.67 2.74 -10.71
C ILE A 253 4.60 1.74 -10.02
N ASP A 254 5.85 1.75 -10.42
CA ASP A 254 6.89 0.97 -9.77
C ASP A 254 7.70 1.88 -8.86
N VAL A 255 7.68 1.55 -7.59
CA VAL A 255 8.50 2.16 -6.56
C VAL A 255 9.43 1.08 -6.02
N VAL A 256 10.63 1.43 -5.62
CA VAL A 256 11.63 0.45 -5.19
C VAL A 256 11.03 -0.54 -4.18
N GLY A 257 10.87 -1.79 -4.62
CA GLY A 257 10.35 -2.90 -3.82
C GLY A 257 8.83 -3.05 -3.75
N ALA A 258 8.05 -2.25 -4.51
CA ALA A 258 6.59 -2.36 -4.52
C ALA A 258 5.97 -2.02 -5.87
N HIS A 259 4.97 -2.82 -6.28
CA HIS A 259 4.10 -2.52 -7.41
C HIS A 259 2.82 -1.87 -6.88
N LEU A 260 2.64 -0.60 -7.20
CA LEU A 260 1.55 0.20 -6.70
C LEU A 260 0.62 0.65 -7.83
N LEU A 261 -0.59 0.98 -7.48
CA LEU A 261 -1.53 1.70 -8.33
C LEU A 261 -1.65 3.13 -7.83
N LEU A 262 -1.50 4.09 -8.73
CA LEU A 262 -1.79 5.49 -8.48
C LEU A 262 -3.09 5.84 -9.20
N ALA A 263 -4.08 6.31 -8.45
CA ALA A 263 -5.30 6.90 -8.99
C ALA A 263 -5.39 8.37 -8.61
N VAL A 264 -5.85 9.18 -9.55
CA VAL A 264 -6.24 10.57 -9.33
C VAL A 264 -7.72 10.69 -9.67
N ALA A 265 -8.50 11.20 -8.74
CA ALA A 265 -9.93 11.37 -8.88
C ALA A 265 -10.39 12.72 -8.34
N ALA A 266 -11.53 13.19 -8.83
CA ALA A 266 -12.19 14.40 -8.36
C ALA A 266 -13.62 14.05 -7.91
N VAL A 267 -14.17 14.87 -7.01
CA VAL A 267 -15.59 14.78 -6.65
C VAL A 267 -16.42 15.09 -7.91
N GLU A 268 -17.29 14.18 -8.29
CA GLU A 268 -18.22 14.44 -9.39
C GLU A 268 -19.06 15.68 -9.05
N PRO A 269 -19.13 16.69 -9.93
CA PRO A 269 -20.03 17.78 -9.69
C PRO A 269 -21.46 17.19 -9.67
N GLU A 270 -22.18 17.39 -8.55
CA GLU A 270 -23.61 17.07 -8.51
C GLU A 270 -24.24 17.69 -9.75
N ALA A 271 -24.88 16.87 -10.57
CA ALA A 271 -25.68 17.36 -11.68
C ALA A 271 -26.71 18.30 -11.07
N VAL A 272 -26.53 19.60 -11.26
CA VAL A 272 -27.50 20.61 -10.84
C VAL A 272 -28.79 20.20 -11.55
N ALA A 273 -29.70 19.63 -10.78
CA ALA A 273 -31.06 19.33 -11.28
C ALA A 273 -31.67 20.66 -11.69
N ALA A 274 -31.78 20.84 -13.00
CA ALA A 274 -32.39 21.98 -13.62
C ALA A 274 -33.92 21.93 -13.46
#